data_29e3de7301e8992d54418f35e76f181a
#
_entry.id   29e3de7301e8992d54418f35e76f181a
#
_cell.length_a   1.000
_cell.length_b   1.000
_cell.length_c   1.000
_cell.angle_alpha   90.00
_cell.angle_beta   90.00
_cell.angle_gamma   90.00
#
_symmetry.space_group_name_H-M   'P 1'
#
loop_
_entity.id
_entity.type
_entity.pdbx_description
1 polymer ?
#
loop_
_entity_poly.entity_id
_entity_poly.type
_entity_poly.pdbx_seq_one_letter_code
_entity_poly.pdbx_strand_id
1 'polypeptide(L)'
;MQNTETNRIENKEQLNEDFEQEVIAFLNYKEGGIIYVGINKNGQVVGVEDVDLTQLQIKDRIKNNIQPSTLGLFDVVVETIDNKEVIKVVISSGTEKPYYLRKKGRTPEGCYIRIGSSKERMTERMIEEMFARRIKNSLKEIESPRQDLTFRQLKIHYEGNGMILNDNFARNLNLLTDEGKYNYNAYLLADENNISIKLVKYLGTSKMELIENQEYGYCCLITATQRILDRLTAENTVYAKIEYNGRKEVEMIDSKALKEAVINAMVHSDYTLTTTPIIELYSDRIEITSGGGLPQGLSQEEFLEGVTAPRNKELIRVFKDVDLIENIGSGVLRILDAYDKSCFKFMDHFLRVSFKYKENPFDYDDTAKIKSSKLGSKKSSKLAVSEQQILELCRTEKSLKEITEYFGYKDVYKFKNNYINKLLEKDKLQMTIPDRPKSKNQKYVTILQKKIIYAIIFIEW
;
A
#
# COMPACT_ATOMS: atom_id res chain seq x y z
N MET A 1 -20.62 13.51 18.74
CA MET A 1 -20.97 12.12 18.37
C MET A 1 -21.26 11.37 19.65
N GLN A 2 -22.36 10.61 19.75
CA GLN A 2 -22.60 9.79 20.94
C GLN A 2 -21.59 8.64 20.93
N ASN A 3 -20.68 8.59 21.91
CA ASN A 3 -19.73 7.49 22.13
C ASN A 3 -20.46 6.28 22.72
N THR A 4 -21.39 5.69 21.99
CA THR A 4 -22.15 4.52 22.43
C THR A 4 -21.36 3.23 22.18
N GLU A 5 -21.45 2.30 23.14
CA GLU A 5 -20.88 0.96 23.00
C GLU A 5 -21.50 0.22 21.80
N THR A 6 -20.66 -0.49 21.08
CA THR A 6 -21.04 -1.30 19.90
C THR A 6 -20.34 -2.66 19.97
N ASN A 7 -20.53 -3.50 18.96
CA ASN A 7 -19.76 -4.74 18.83
C ASN A 7 -18.23 -4.49 18.71
N ARG A 8 -17.80 -3.29 18.34
CA ARG A 8 -16.39 -2.90 18.15
C ARG A 8 -15.88 -1.84 19.13
N ILE A 9 -16.74 -1.24 19.93
CA ILE A 9 -16.37 -0.17 20.86
C ILE A 9 -16.84 -0.55 22.26
N GLU A 10 -15.93 -0.47 23.21
CA GLU A 10 -16.16 -0.65 24.63
C GLU A 10 -15.71 0.60 25.38
N ASN A 11 -16.52 1.08 26.33
CA ASN A 11 -16.22 2.23 27.18
C ASN A 11 -15.93 1.77 28.59
N LYS A 12 -14.89 2.31 29.18
CA LYS A 12 -14.51 2.12 30.57
C LYS A 12 -14.28 3.48 31.24
N GLU A 13 -14.92 3.73 32.31
CA GLU A 13 -14.72 4.96 33.09
C GLU A 13 -13.30 5.00 33.66
N GLN A 14 -12.81 3.86 34.16
CA GLN A 14 -11.50 3.66 34.75
C GLN A 14 -10.93 2.29 34.33
N LEU A 15 -9.61 2.14 34.43
CA LEU A 15 -8.94 0.86 34.24
C LEU A 15 -9.32 -0.12 35.35
N ASN A 16 -10.16 -1.09 35.04
CA ASN A 16 -10.70 -2.07 36.00
C ASN A 16 -10.03 -3.44 35.90
N GLU A 17 -10.42 -4.39 36.79
CA GLU A 17 -9.86 -5.74 36.82
C GLU A 17 -10.24 -6.57 35.58
N ASP A 18 -11.35 -6.25 34.93
CA ASP A 18 -11.85 -6.97 33.75
C ASP A 18 -11.26 -6.51 32.42
N PHE A 19 -10.34 -5.55 32.44
CA PHE A 19 -9.78 -4.93 31.24
C PHE A 19 -9.16 -5.96 30.28
N GLU A 20 -8.34 -6.90 30.78
CA GLU A 20 -7.73 -7.93 29.93
C GLU A 20 -8.76 -8.85 29.29
N GLN A 21 -9.89 -9.08 29.93
CA GLN A 21 -10.96 -9.92 29.38
C GLN A 21 -11.60 -9.25 28.14
N GLU A 22 -11.77 -7.91 28.17
CA GLU A 22 -12.24 -7.14 27.01
C GLU A 22 -11.21 -7.19 25.87
N VAL A 23 -9.93 -6.98 26.19
CA VAL A 23 -8.85 -7.07 25.20
C VAL A 23 -8.82 -8.47 24.55
N ILE A 24 -8.92 -9.53 25.34
CA ILE A 24 -8.98 -10.91 24.85
C ILE A 24 -10.20 -11.13 23.97
N ALA A 25 -11.36 -10.59 24.37
CA ALA A 25 -12.58 -10.72 23.60
C ALA A 25 -12.44 -10.07 22.21
N PHE A 26 -11.78 -8.90 22.10
CA PHE A 26 -11.47 -8.26 20.82
C PHE A 26 -10.39 -9.00 20.01
N LEU A 27 -9.33 -9.51 20.64
CA LEU A 27 -8.32 -10.32 19.97
C LEU A 27 -8.92 -11.59 19.34
N ASN A 28 -9.89 -12.20 20.01
CA ASN A 28 -10.60 -13.39 19.50
C ASN A 28 -11.72 -13.04 18.53
N TYR A 29 -12.21 -11.82 18.53
CA TYR A 29 -13.22 -11.36 17.58
C TYR A 29 -12.63 -11.17 16.18
N LYS A 30 -13.48 -11.33 15.14
CA LYS A 30 -13.02 -11.29 13.75
C LYS A 30 -12.53 -9.89 13.31
N GLU A 31 -13.08 -8.83 13.89
CA GLU A 31 -12.86 -7.44 13.47
C GLU A 31 -11.93 -6.66 14.41
N GLY A 32 -11.52 -7.26 15.54
CA GLY A 32 -10.86 -6.48 16.59
C GLY A 32 -11.80 -5.48 17.23
N GLY A 33 -11.26 -4.38 17.79
CA GLY A 33 -12.09 -3.33 18.38
C GLY A 33 -11.31 -2.23 19.07
N ILE A 34 -12.02 -1.35 19.75
CA ILE A 34 -11.49 -0.20 20.45
C ILE A 34 -12.03 -0.20 21.89
N ILE A 35 -11.14 0.04 22.85
CA ILE A 35 -11.54 0.32 24.25
C ILE A 35 -11.17 1.75 24.55
N TYR A 36 -12.15 2.54 25.00
CA TYR A 36 -11.91 3.87 25.56
C TYR A 36 -11.85 3.79 27.08
N VAL A 37 -10.79 4.34 27.68
CA VAL A 37 -10.68 4.54 29.13
C VAL A 37 -10.80 6.04 29.40
N GLY A 38 -11.68 6.42 30.34
CA GLY A 38 -12.09 7.80 30.60
C GLY A 38 -13.45 8.16 30.02
N ILE A 39 -14.22 7.15 29.54
CA ILE A 39 -15.60 7.32 29.04
C ILE A 39 -16.50 6.34 29.82
N ASN A 40 -17.59 6.82 30.35
CA ASN A 40 -18.55 5.96 31.06
C ASN A 40 -19.47 5.20 30.07
N LYS A 41 -20.25 4.23 30.57
CA LYS A 41 -21.16 3.41 29.76
C LYS A 41 -22.26 4.22 29.04
N ASN A 42 -22.56 5.41 29.49
CA ASN A 42 -23.53 6.30 28.87
C ASN A 42 -22.90 7.16 27.74
N GLY A 43 -21.61 6.95 27.44
CA GLY A 43 -20.88 7.72 26.44
C GLY A 43 -20.42 9.12 26.94
N GLN A 44 -20.53 9.42 28.23
CA GLN A 44 -20.08 10.68 28.78
C GLN A 44 -18.56 10.62 29.03
N VAL A 45 -17.85 11.64 28.60
CA VAL A 45 -16.40 11.77 28.81
C VAL A 45 -16.13 12.19 30.25
N VAL A 46 -15.48 11.32 31.00
CA VAL A 46 -15.04 11.57 32.38
C VAL A 46 -13.61 12.08 32.41
N GLY A 47 -12.76 11.54 31.52
CA GLY A 47 -11.33 11.80 31.46
C GLY A 47 -10.51 10.82 32.31
N VAL A 48 -9.21 10.88 32.20
CA VAL A 48 -8.22 10.08 32.94
C VAL A 48 -7.34 11.04 33.76
N GLU A 49 -7.17 10.80 35.05
CA GLU A 49 -6.42 11.71 35.93
C GLU A 49 -4.90 11.67 35.66
N ASP A 50 -4.33 10.48 35.53
CA ASP A 50 -2.91 10.27 35.21
C ASP A 50 -2.79 9.43 33.92
N VAL A 51 -2.66 10.13 32.81
CA VAL A 51 -2.66 9.54 31.50
C VAL A 51 -1.41 8.70 31.26
N ASP A 52 -0.24 9.19 31.65
CA ASP A 52 1.03 8.50 31.45
C ASP A 52 1.12 7.20 32.24
N LEU A 53 0.76 7.25 33.51
CA LEU A 53 0.73 6.06 34.39
C LEU A 53 -0.30 5.04 33.86
N THR A 54 -1.49 5.50 33.47
CA THR A 54 -2.55 4.62 32.97
C THR A 54 -2.17 3.98 31.64
N GLN A 55 -1.52 4.71 30.73
CA GLN A 55 -0.98 4.12 29.48
C GLN A 55 0.05 3.04 29.76
N LEU A 56 0.98 3.30 30.69
CA LEU A 56 2.00 2.33 31.06
C LEU A 56 1.35 1.06 31.63
N GLN A 57 0.41 1.20 32.55
CA GLN A 57 -0.35 0.09 33.13
C GLN A 57 -1.09 -0.73 32.07
N ILE A 58 -1.76 -0.07 31.11
CA ILE A 58 -2.45 -0.74 30.00
C ILE A 58 -1.48 -1.58 29.17
N LYS A 59 -0.35 -0.98 28.75
CA LYS A 59 0.68 -1.67 27.95
C LYS A 59 1.25 -2.88 28.69
N ASP A 60 1.57 -2.72 29.96
CA ASP A 60 2.11 -3.81 30.80
C ASP A 60 1.11 -4.94 31.01
N ARG A 61 -0.15 -4.61 31.30
CA ARG A 61 -1.22 -5.60 31.49
C ARG A 61 -1.49 -6.38 30.22
N ILE A 62 -1.61 -5.75 29.06
CA ILE A 62 -1.84 -6.43 27.79
C ILE A 62 -0.65 -7.35 27.45
N LYS A 63 0.58 -6.85 27.59
CA LYS A 63 1.80 -7.57 27.25
C LYS A 63 2.04 -8.78 28.13
N ASN A 64 1.82 -8.64 29.46
CA ASN A 64 2.26 -9.63 30.44
C ASN A 64 1.17 -10.64 30.83
N ASN A 65 -0.11 -10.23 30.77
CA ASN A 65 -1.23 -11.04 31.27
C ASN A 65 -1.99 -11.82 30.19
N ILE A 66 -1.71 -11.58 28.90
CA ILE A 66 -2.40 -12.23 27.78
C ILE A 66 -1.45 -13.14 27.02
N GLN A 67 -1.97 -14.27 26.57
CA GLN A 67 -1.31 -15.25 25.72
C GLN A 67 -2.23 -15.67 24.57
N PRO A 68 -1.69 -16.01 23.37
CA PRO A 68 -0.33 -15.83 22.88
C PRO A 68 0.14 -14.37 22.90
N SER A 69 1.38 -14.10 22.46
CA SER A 69 1.94 -12.74 22.44
C SER A 69 1.02 -11.76 21.70
N THR A 70 0.78 -10.60 22.32
CA THR A 70 -0.07 -9.52 21.76
C THR A 70 0.74 -8.43 21.04
N LEU A 71 2.06 -8.59 20.98
CA LEU A 71 2.95 -7.60 20.35
C LEU A 71 2.60 -7.41 18.88
N GLY A 72 2.43 -6.15 18.46
CA GLY A 72 1.97 -5.79 17.10
C GLY A 72 0.46 -5.91 16.87
N LEU A 73 -0.34 -6.24 17.91
CA LEU A 73 -1.80 -6.38 17.81
C LEU A 73 -2.57 -5.28 18.53
N PHE A 74 -1.93 -4.37 19.22
CA PHE A 74 -2.60 -3.27 19.89
C PHE A 74 -1.80 -1.98 19.84
N ASP A 75 -2.51 -0.88 19.96
CA ASP A 75 -1.97 0.46 20.12
C ASP A 75 -2.67 1.19 21.24
N VAL A 76 -1.96 2.11 21.91
CA VAL A 76 -2.48 2.91 23.03
C VAL A 76 -2.21 4.38 22.74
N VAL A 77 -3.25 5.12 22.44
CA VAL A 77 -3.21 6.52 22.00
C VAL A 77 -3.98 7.40 22.96
N VAL A 78 -3.50 8.61 23.24
CA VAL A 78 -4.25 9.63 23.98
C VAL A 78 -5.03 10.49 22.99
N GLU A 79 -6.31 10.68 23.27
CA GLU A 79 -7.19 11.59 22.53
C GLU A 79 -7.79 12.62 23.46
N THR A 80 -7.98 13.84 22.99
CA THR A 80 -8.72 14.87 23.72
C THR A 80 -10.14 14.94 23.21
N ILE A 81 -11.12 14.60 24.06
CA ILE A 81 -12.55 14.66 23.74
C ILE A 81 -13.22 15.55 24.81
N ASP A 82 -14.02 16.51 24.39
CA ASP A 82 -14.71 17.48 25.25
C ASP A 82 -13.76 18.15 26.27
N ASN A 83 -12.55 18.53 25.83
CA ASN A 83 -11.48 19.13 26.65
C ASN A 83 -10.98 18.22 27.80
N LYS A 84 -11.17 16.92 27.69
CA LYS A 84 -10.66 15.94 28.67
C LYS A 84 -9.80 14.88 27.89
N GLU A 85 -8.71 14.45 28.51
CA GLU A 85 -7.88 13.40 27.97
C GLU A 85 -8.49 12.03 28.27
N VAL A 86 -8.58 11.21 27.21
CA VAL A 86 -9.04 9.83 27.27
C VAL A 86 -8.00 8.94 26.59
N ILE A 87 -7.93 7.68 26.99
CA ILE A 87 -7.03 6.72 26.38
C ILE A 87 -7.83 5.81 25.47
N LYS A 88 -7.43 5.78 24.21
CA LYS A 88 -7.95 4.89 23.17
C LYS A 88 -7.01 3.71 23.00
N VAL A 89 -7.49 2.52 23.24
CA VAL A 89 -6.78 1.26 23.00
C VAL A 89 -7.35 0.61 21.75
N VAL A 90 -6.59 0.62 20.68
CA VAL A 90 -6.95 -0.05 19.41
C VAL A 90 -6.45 -1.48 19.45
N ILE A 91 -7.30 -2.45 19.21
CA ILE A 91 -6.99 -3.88 19.29
C ILE A 91 -7.33 -4.53 17.95
N SER A 92 -6.34 -5.12 17.32
CA SER A 92 -6.50 -5.89 16.09
C SER A 92 -7.01 -7.30 16.37
N SER A 93 -7.68 -7.90 15.39
CA SER A 93 -7.99 -9.33 15.41
C SER A 93 -6.71 -10.15 15.47
N GLY A 94 -6.60 -11.05 16.45
CA GLY A 94 -5.42 -11.88 16.61
C GLY A 94 -5.32 -13.00 15.57
N THR A 95 -4.10 -13.36 15.18
CA THR A 95 -3.83 -14.42 14.21
C THR A 95 -3.61 -15.80 14.85
N GLU A 96 -3.20 -15.82 16.12
CA GLU A 96 -2.89 -17.05 16.88
C GLU A 96 -4.00 -17.42 17.86
N LYS A 97 -5.27 -17.25 17.43
CA LYS A 97 -6.44 -17.56 18.26
C LYS A 97 -6.45 -19.03 18.73
N PRO A 98 -7.00 -19.30 19.93
CA PRO A 98 -7.62 -18.35 20.87
C PRO A 98 -6.57 -17.66 21.74
N TYR A 99 -6.79 -16.37 22.01
CA TYR A 99 -6.10 -15.60 23.06
C TYR A 99 -6.76 -15.83 24.39
N TYR A 100 -5.96 -15.82 25.48
CA TYR A 100 -6.47 -16.15 26.82
C TYR A 100 -5.67 -15.46 27.93
N LEU A 101 -6.26 -15.37 29.11
CA LEU A 101 -5.56 -14.93 30.33
C LEU A 101 -4.44 -15.91 30.70
N ARG A 102 -3.21 -15.43 30.77
CA ARG A 102 -2.02 -16.25 31.08
C ARG A 102 -2.18 -17.05 32.37
N LYS A 103 -2.78 -16.45 33.41
CA LYS A 103 -2.98 -17.10 34.73
C LYS A 103 -4.00 -18.24 34.68
N LYS A 104 -4.95 -18.20 33.74
CA LYS A 104 -6.04 -19.20 33.66
C LYS A 104 -5.86 -20.19 32.51
N GLY A 105 -4.89 -19.94 31.64
CA GLY A 105 -4.62 -20.83 30.50
C GLY A 105 -5.73 -20.80 29.45
N ARG A 106 -5.64 -21.74 28.49
CA ARG A 106 -6.60 -21.90 27.39
C ARG A 106 -7.82 -22.72 27.87
N THR A 107 -8.58 -22.15 28.78
CA THR A 107 -9.79 -22.73 29.39
C THR A 107 -10.98 -21.79 29.22
N PRO A 108 -12.21 -22.23 29.46
CA PRO A 108 -13.39 -21.35 29.44
C PRO A 108 -13.27 -20.14 30.39
N GLU A 109 -12.55 -20.26 31.51
CA GLU A 109 -12.33 -19.17 32.44
C GLU A 109 -11.28 -18.16 31.93
N GLY A 110 -10.42 -18.58 30.99
CA GLY A 110 -9.35 -17.77 30.43
C GLY A 110 -9.67 -17.16 29.09
N CYS A 111 -10.60 -17.71 28.32
CA CYS A 111 -10.92 -17.34 26.94
C CYS A 111 -12.24 -16.55 26.86
N TYR A 112 -12.20 -15.41 26.18
CA TYR A 112 -13.37 -14.54 25.99
C TYR A 112 -13.52 -14.20 24.51
N ILE A 113 -14.77 -13.94 24.08
CA ILE A 113 -15.13 -13.53 22.73
C ILE A 113 -16.20 -12.44 22.77
N ARG A 114 -16.30 -11.58 21.74
CA ARG A 114 -17.39 -10.62 21.59
C ARG A 114 -18.58 -11.29 20.93
N ILE A 115 -19.76 -11.13 21.56
CA ILE A 115 -21.06 -11.49 21.00
C ILE A 115 -21.97 -10.27 21.11
N GLY A 116 -22.26 -9.63 19.97
CA GLY A 116 -22.88 -8.32 19.98
C GLY A 116 -21.98 -7.28 20.68
N SER A 117 -22.53 -6.51 21.60
CA SER A 117 -21.77 -5.51 22.40
C SER A 117 -21.19 -6.07 23.71
N SER A 118 -21.33 -7.38 23.99
CA SER A 118 -20.90 -7.98 25.25
C SER A 118 -19.70 -8.90 25.07
N LYS A 119 -18.83 -8.99 26.10
CA LYS A 119 -17.85 -10.06 26.22
C LYS A 119 -18.53 -11.29 26.82
N GLU A 120 -18.25 -12.46 26.25
CA GLU A 120 -18.75 -13.75 26.74
C GLU A 120 -17.60 -14.72 26.92
N ARG A 121 -17.72 -15.66 27.88
CA ARG A 121 -16.76 -16.76 28.01
C ARG A 121 -16.96 -17.73 26.87
N MET A 122 -15.84 -18.20 26.31
CA MET A 122 -15.87 -19.23 25.28
C MET A 122 -16.14 -20.61 25.91
N THR A 123 -16.93 -21.42 25.23
CA THR A 123 -17.06 -22.84 25.56
C THR A 123 -15.81 -23.62 25.14
N GLU A 124 -15.56 -24.81 25.73
CA GLU A 124 -14.47 -25.70 25.31
C GLU A 124 -14.51 -25.98 23.81
N ARG A 125 -15.69 -26.26 23.28
CA ARG A 125 -15.88 -26.50 21.86
C ARG A 125 -15.46 -25.29 20.99
N MET A 126 -15.82 -24.07 21.37
CA MET A 126 -15.39 -22.84 20.66
C MET A 126 -13.87 -22.66 20.72
N ILE A 127 -13.26 -22.97 21.85
CA ILE A 127 -11.81 -22.93 22.03
C ILE A 127 -11.10 -23.92 21.10
N GLU A 128 -11.60 -25.17 21.05
CA GLU A 128 -11.06 -26.21 20.18
C GLU A 128 -11.23 -25.89 18.69
N GLU A 129 -12.44 -25.42 18.28
CA GLU A 129 -12.72 -25.03 16.90
C GLU A 129 -11.81 -23.84 16.47
N MET A 130 -11.64 -22.86 17.35
CA MET A 130 -10.79 -21.70 17.08
C MET A 130 -9.31 -22.09 17.01
N PHE A 131 -8.87 -22.99 17.89
CA PHE A 131 -7.53 -23.53 17.87
C PHE A 131 -7.26 -24.39 16.63
N ALA A 132 -8.22 -25.17 16.19
CA ALA A 132 -8.12 -26.01 14.98
C ALA A 132 -8.05 -25.14 13.70
N ARG A 133 -8.64 -23.94 13.72
CA ARG A 133 -8.57 -22.95 12.63
C ARG A 133 -7.33 -22.08 12.70
N ARG A 134 -6.49 -22.25 13.73
CA ARG A 134 -5.26 -21.49 13.88
C ARG A 134 -4.41 -21.57 12.61
N ILE A 135 -3.89 -20.44 12.17
CA ILE A 135 -3.01 -20.40 11.01
C ILE A 135 -1.74 -21.20 11.36
N LYS A 136 -1.62 -22.40 10.81
CA LYS A 136 -0.47 -23.29 11.02
C LYS A 136 0.84 -22.77 10.40
N ASN A 137 0.75 -21.76 9.54
CA ASN A 137 1.87 -21.21 8.77
C ASN A 137 2.24 -19.79 9.23
N SER A 138 2.20 -19.51 10.54
CA SER A 138 2.80 -18.27 11.05
C SER A 138 4.31 -18.30 10.78
N LEU A 139 4.86 -17.22 10.23
CA LEU A 139 6.31 -17.08 9.99
C LEU A 139 7.15 -17.30 11.27
N LYS A 140 6.52 -17.12 12.43
CA LYS A 140 7.13 -17.40 13.74
C LYS A 140 7.38 -18.90 13.96
N GLU A 141 6.50 -19.76 13.44
CA GLU A 141 6.60 -21.22 13.61
C GLU A 141 7.46 -21.88 12.52
N ILE A 142 7.76 -21.18 11.45
CA ILE A 142 8.57 -21.69 10.34
C ILE A 142 10.05 -21.44 10.66
N GLU A 143 10.84 -22.52 10.74
CA GLU A 143 12.29 -22.42 10.91
C GLU A 143 12.91 -21.68 9.71
N SER A 144 13.88 -20.80 10.00
CA SER A 144 14.67 -20.14 8.96
C SER A 144 15.45 -21.16 8.13
N PRO A 145 15.54 -20.98 6.80
CA PRO A 145 16.38 -21.83 5.95
C PRO A 145 17.87 -21.82 6.33
N ARG A 146 18.31 -20.80 7.05
CA ARG A 146 19.67 -20.62 7.55
C ARG A 146 19.63 -20.23 9.01
N GLN A 147 20.59 -20.74 9.78
CA GLN A 147 20.73 -20.42 11.22
C GLN A 147 21.96 -19.53 11.52
N ASP A 148 22.81 -19.29 10.53
CA ASP A 148 23.99 -18.42 10.59
C ASP A 148 23.64 -16.94 10.24
N LEU A 149 22.52 -16.44 10.78
CA LEU A 149 22.02 -15.11 10.49
C LEU A 149 22.78 -14.01 11.22
N THR A 150 23.02 -12.89 10.53
CA THR A 150 23.55 -11.65 11.10
C THR A 150 22.52 -10.54 11.00
N PHE A 151 22.59 -9.53 11.90
CA PHE A 151 21.55 -8.51 12.05
C PHE A 151 22.15 -7.11 12.23
N ARG A 152 23.25 -6.81 11.54
CA ARG A 152 23.89 -5.48 11.60
C ARG A 152 22.93 -4.39 11.12
N GLN A 153 22.28 -4.61 9.98
CA GLN A 153 21.34 -3.63 9.42
C GLN A 153 20.15 -3.39 10.37
N LEU A 154 19.56 -4.45 10.92
CA LEU A 154 18.50 -4.34 11.91
C LEU A 154 18.94 -3.51 13.13
N LYS A 155 20.13 -3.77 13.67
CA LYS A 155 20.68 -3.01 14.81
C LYS A 155 20.87 -1.53 14.47
N ILE A 156 21.40 -1.21 13.29
CA ILE A 156 21.56 0.17 12.81
C ILE A 156 20.21 0.92 12.74
N HIS A 157 19.15 0.25 12.26
CA HIS A 157 17.83 0.88 12.21
C HIS A 157 17.27 1.17 13.61
N TYR A 158 17.46 0.26 14.55
CA TYR A 158 17.04 0.49 15.95
C TYR A 158 17.86 1.60 16.61
N GLU A 159 19.18 1.61 16.43
CA GLU A 159 20.08 2.66 16.94
C GLU A 159 19.72 4.04 16.36
N GLY A 160 19.38 4.11 15.06
CA GLY A 160 18.91 5.32 14.40
C GLY A 160 17.63 5.91 15.00
N ASN A 161 16.81 5.07 15.66
CA ASN A 161 15.59 5.45 16.39
C ASN A 161 15.80 5.52 17.92
N GLY A 162 17.06 5.62 18.37
CA GLY A 162 17.38 5.77 19.79
C GLY A 162 17.23 4.51 20.64
N MET A 163 17.09 3.33 20.02
CA MET A 163 16.93 2.06 20.71
C MET A 163 18.14 1.16 20.47
N ILE A 164 18.60 0.47 21.54
CA ILE A 164 19.71 -0.47 21.44
C ILE A 164 19.19 -1.90 21.60
N LEU A 165 19.46 -2.75 20.62
CA LEU A 165 19.15 -4.16 20.68
C LEU A 165 20.24 -4.90 21.47
N ASN A 166 19.86 -5.46 22.63
CA ASN A 166 20.73 -6.26 23.47
C ASN A 166 20.91 -7.70 22.92
N ASP A 167 21.72 -8.51 23.56
CA ASP A 167 22.00 -9.89 23.12
C ASP A 167 20.75 -10.79 23.10
N ASN A 168 19.71 -10.45 23.85
CA ASN A 168 18.45 -11.19 23.87
C ASN A 168 17.41 -10.68 22.85
N PHE A 169 17.80 -9.77 21.95
CA PHE A 169 16.87 -9.12 21.01
C PHE A 169 16.03 -10.12 20.20
N ALA A 170 16.64 -11.22 19.75
CA ALA A 170 15.95 -12.22 18.93
C ALA A 170 14.75 -12.84 19.69
N ARG A 171 14.92 -13.11 21.00
CA ARG A 171 13.81 -13.57 21.85
C ARG A 171 12.79 -12.47 22.10
N ASN A 172 13.25 -11.25 22.38
CA ASN A 172 12.39 -10.11 22.67
C ASN A 172 11.52 -9.72 21.48
N LEU A 173 12.02 -9.90 20.24
CA LEU A 173 11.31 -9.60 18.99
C LEU A 173 10.55 -10.81 18.41
N ASN A 174 10.50 -11.96 19.13
CA ASN A 174 9.88 -13.21 18.68
C ASN A 174 10.50 -13.71 17.34
N LEU A 175 11.81 -13.61 17.20
CA LEU A 175 12.56 -14.08 16.03
C LEU A 175 13.06 -15.53 16.18
N LEU A 176 12.67 -16.21 17.25
CA LEU A 176 13.00 -17.60 17.51
C LEU A 176 11.74 -18.46 17.51
N THR A 177 11.88 -19.71 17.07
CA THR A 177 10.89 -20.77 17.29
C THR A 177 10.85 -21.19 18.74
N ASP A 178 9.88 -22.00 19.15
CA ASP A 178 9.80 -22.54 20.50
C ASP A 178 11.04 -23.44 20.85
N GLU A 179 11.71 -24.00 19.84
CA GLU A 179 12.94 -24.76 19.95
C GLU A 179 14.20 -23.89 20.07
N GLY A 180 14.08 -22.57 20.02
CA GLY A 180 15.18 -21.61 20.13
C GLY A 180 15.99 -21.39 18.85
N LYS A 181 15.52 -21.86 17.71
CA LYS A 181 16.12 -21.63 16.40
C LYS A 181 15.57 -20.34 15.78
N TYR A 182 16.34 -19.68 14.91
CA TYR A 182 15.83 -18.54 14.15
C TYR A 182 14.65 -18.97 13.27
N ASN A 183 13.59 -18.17 13.32
CA ASN A 183 12.38 -18.38 12.52
C ASN A 183 12.41 -17.55 11.21
N TYR A 184 11.36 -17.66 10.40
CA TYR A 184 11.32 -17.00 9.10
C TYR A 184 11.23 -15.46 9.20
N ASN A 185 10.68 -14.88 10.29
CA ASN A 185 10.77 -13.44 10.54
C ASN A 185 12.22 -13.00 10.74
N ALA A 186 13.03 -13.79 11.46
CA ALA A 186 14.46 -13.53 11.59
C ALA A 186 15.15 -13.54 10.23
N TYR A 187 14.82 -14.50 9.37
CA TYR A 187 15.36 -14.59 8.02
C TYR A 187 15.06 -13.35 7.16
N LEU A 188 13.83 -12.83 7.22
CA LEU A 188 13.44 -11.61 6.51
C LEU A 188 14.18 -10.36 7.02
N LEU A 189 14.54 -10.33 8.29
CA LEU A 189 15.21 -9.20 8.95
C LEU A 189 16.73 -9.35 9.00
N ALA A 190 17.29 -10.47 8.52
CA ALA A 190 18.74 -10.70 8.47
C ALA A 190 19.43 -9.81 7.42
N ASP A 191 20.73 -9.60 7.62
CA ASP A 191 21.56 -8.80 6.70
C ASP A 191 21.59 -9.38 5.29
N GLU A 192 21.47 -10.71 5.17
CA GLU A 192 21.44 -11.45 3.91
C GLU A 192 20.32 -12.49 3.93
N ASN A 193 19.50 -12.50 2.90
CA ASN A 193 18.45 -13.48 2.68
C ASN A 193 18.21 -13.66 1.16
N ASN A 194 17.40 -14.65 0.77
CA ASN A 194 17.09 -14.90 -0.65
C ASN A 194 15.74 -14.27 -1.08
N ILE A 195 15.30 -13.24 -0.40
CA ILE A 195 14.02 -12.56 -0.70
C ILE A 195 14.27 -11.45 -1.70
N SER A 196 13.81 -11.65 -2.93
CA SER A 196 13.87 -10.63 -3.99
C SER A 196 12.62 -9.75 -3.92
N ILE A 197 12.80 -8.43 -3.86
CA ILE A 197 11.72 -7.46 -4.00
C ILE A 197 11.98 -6.65 -5.25
N LYS A 198 11.05 -6.68 -6.21
CA LYS A 198 11.26 -6.11 -7.54
C LYS A 198 10.58 -4.76 -7.70
N LEU A 199 11.32 -3.83 -8.32
CA LEU A 199 10.77 -2.61 -8.88
C LEU A 199 11.00 -2.63 -10.38
N VAL A 200 9.90 -2.56 -11.13
CA VAL A 200 9.91 -2.69 -12.60
C VAL A 200 9.31 -1.43 -13.21
N LYS A 201 9.96 -0.86 -14.22
CA LYS A 201 9.46 0.33 -14.92
C LYS A 201 9.22 0.00 -16.39
N TYR A 202 8.02 0.38 -16.86
CA TYR A 202 7.58 0.17 -18.25
C TYR A 202 7.46 1.51 -18.99
N LEU A 203 7.68 1.51 -20.31
CA LEU A 203 7.60 2.72 -21.13
C LEU A 203 6.15 3.21 -21.28
N GLY A 204 5.20 2.29 -21.41
CA GLY A 204 3.80 2.57 -21.68
C GLY A 204 2.88 2.17 -20.52
N THR A 205 1.61 1.99 -20.83
CA THR A 205 0.57 1.57 -19.89
C THR A 205 0.44 0.05 -19.75
N SER A 206 1.28 -0.71 -20.45
CA SER A 206 1.31 -2.17 -20.48
C SER A 206 2.70 -2.72 -20.18
N LYS A 207 2.78 -4.02 -19.84
CA LYS A 207 4.05 -4.72 -19.53
C LYS A 207 4.90 -5.08 -20.76
N MET A 208 4.57 -4.55 -21.94
CA MET A 208 5.21 -4.96 -23.21
C MET A 208 6.61 -4.37 -23.41
N GLU A 209 6.86 -3.15 -22.94
CA GLU A 209 8.12 -2.44 -23.14
C GLU A 209 8.76 -2.11 -21.79
N LEU A 210 9.76 -2.92 -21.43
CA LEU A 210 10.51 -2.80 -20.19
C LEU A 210 11.59 -1.72 -20.31
N ILE A 211 11.64 -0.78 -19.37
CA ILE A 211 12.72 0.21 -19.24
C ILE A 211 13.73 -0.26 -18.20
N GLU A 212 13.26 -0.73 -17.05
CA GLU A 212 14.08 -1.02 -15.88
C GLU A 212 13.49 -2.20 -15.09
N ASN A 213 14.37 -3.07 -14.60
CA ASN A 213 14.03 -4.13 -13.66
C ASN A 213 15.11 -4.19 -12.59
N GLN A 214 14.80 -3.66 -11.41
CA GLN A 214 15.72 -3.62 -10.27
C GLN A 214 15.22 -4.51 -9.13
N GLU A 215 16.17 -5.10 -8.42
CA GLU A 215 15.92 -5.91 -7.23
C GLU A 215 16.48 -5.20 -5.98
N TYR A 216 15.61 -4.99 -5.01
CA TYR A 216 15.91 -4.28 -3.75
C TYR A 216 16.00 -5.22 -2.54
N GLY A 217 15.78 -6.51 -2.76
CA GLY A 217 15.85 -7.54 -1.72
C GLY A 217 17.27 -7.99 -1.38
N TYR A 218 17.37 -9.26 -0.98
CA TYR A 218 18.61 -9.94 -0.55
C TYR A 218 19.28 -9.30 0.67
N CYS A 219 18.56 -8.50 1.43
CA CYS A 219 19.01 -7.80 2.62
C CYS A 219 17.88 -7.67 3.65
N CYS A 220 18.15 -7.03 4.79
CA CYS A 220 17.13 -6.75 5.80
C CYS A 220 15.90 -6.07 5.17
N LEU A 221 14.71 -6.62 5.45
CA LEU A 221 13.46 -6.14 4.86
C LEU A 221 13.20 -4.64 5.13
N ILE A 222 13.64 -4.11 6.27
CA ILE A 222 13.57 -2.67 6.58
C ILE A 222 14.41 -1.88 5.60
N THR A 223 15.67 -2.30 5.39
CA THR A 223 16.60 -1.66 4.44
C THR A 223 16.06 -1.69 3.02
N ALA A 224 15.52 -2.85 2.58
CA ALA A 224 14.88 -2.98 1.28
C ALA A 224 13.69 -2.02 1.13
N THR A 225 12.86 -1.94 2.16
CA THR A 225 11.68 -1.04 2.17
C THR A 225 12.10 0.43 2.05
N GLN A 226 13.09 0.87 2.83
CA GLN A 226 13.57 2.25 2.78
C GLN A 226 14.14 2.61 1.40
N ARG A 227 14.98 1.73 0.82
CA ARG A 227 15.54 1.93 -0.52
C ARG A 227 14.45 2.05 -1.59
N ILE A 228 13.38 1.26 -1.47
CA ILE A 228 12.23 1.35 -2.37
C ILE A 228 11.49 2.68 -2.18
N LEU A 229 11.25 3.09 -0.94
CA LEU A 229 10.60 4.38 -0.65
C LEU A 229 11.42 5.56 -1.18
N ASP A 230 12.75 5.56 -1.01
CA ASP A 230 13.65 6.57 -1.54
C ASP A 230 13.58 6.61 -3.08
N ARG A 231 13.58 5.44 -3.71
CA ARG A 231 13.46 5.33 -5.17
C ARG A 231 12.12 5.87 -5.67
N LEU A 232 11.03 5.53 -5.01
CA LEU A 232 9.69 6.01 -5.37
C LEU A 232 9.53 7.52 -5.11
N THR A 233 10.16 8.04 -4.07
CA THR A 233 10.21 9.49 -3.80
C THR A 233 10.92 10.23 -4.93
N ALA A 234 12.03 9.68 -5.46
CA ALA A 234 12.74 10.25 -6.60
C ALA A 234 11.93 10.19 -7.92
N GLU A 235 11.07 9.19 -8.09
CA GLU A 235 10.17 9.08 -9.25
C GLU A 235 8.92 9.97 -9.12
N ASN A 236 8.51 10.31 -7.91
CA ASN A 236 7.29 11.08 -7.65
C ASN A 236 7.48 12.55 -8.01
N THR A 237 7.06 12.93 -9.22
CA THR A 237 7.17 14.31 -9.70
C THR A 237 6.29 15.24 -8.88
N VAL A 238 6.86 16.38 -8.47
CA VAL A 238 6.13 17.47 -7.85
C VAL A 238 5.92 18.58 -8.87
N TYR A 239 4.67 18.81 -9.23
CA TYR A 239 4.28 19.96 -10.05
C TYR A 239 4.30 21.22 -9.18
N ALA A 240 5.00 22.26 -9.61
CA ALA A 240 5.13 23.48 -8.83
C ALA A 240 4.83 24.72 -9.68
N LYS A 241 4.10 25.68 -9.09
CA LYS A 241 3.84 26.99 -9.68
C LYS A 241 4.15 28.07 -8.67
N ILE A 242 4.89 29.09 -9.09
CA ILE A 242 5.15 30.28 -8.29
C ILE A 242 4.01 31.26 -8.54
N GLU A 243 3.27 31.61 -7.49
CA GLU A 243 2.20 32.60 -7.48
C GLU A 243 2.60 33.79 -6.61
N TYR A 244 1.88 34.92 -6.71
CA TYR A 244 2.19 36.14 -5.93
C TYR A 244 2.21 35.89 -4.40
N ASN A 245 1.37 34.97 -3.92
CA ASN A 245 1.24 34.63 -2.50
C ASN A 245 2.10 33.44 -2.06
N GLY A 246 3.00 32.93 -2.93
CA GLY A 246 3.89 31.82 -2.61
C GLY A 246 3.94 30.74 -3.68
N ARG A 247 4.61 29.63 -3.34
CA ARG A 247 4.75 28.46 -4.20
C ARG A 247 3.61 27.46 -3.91
N LYS A 248 2.87 27.09 -4.93
CA LYS A 248 1.87 26.01 -4.87
C LYS A 248 2.45 24.74 -5.48
N GLU A 249 2.37 23.64 -4.75
CA GLU A 249 2.91 22.34 -5.15
C GLU A 249 1.80 21.29 -5.15
N VAL A 250 1.87 20.36 -6.11
CA VAL A 250 0.99 19.20 -6.21
C VAL A 250 1.84 18.00 -6.60
N GLU A 251 1.85 16.99 -5.76
CA GLU A 251 2.53 15.72 -6.04
C GLU A 251 1.77 14.92 -7.10
N MET A 252 2.49 14.26 -8.00
CA MET A 252 1.93 13.37 -9.00
C MET A 252 1.18 12.19 -8.35
N ILE A 253 1.71 11.67 -7.24
CA ILE A 253 1.08 10.68 -6.37
C ILE A 253 1.13 11.21 -4.94
N ASP A 254 0.06 11.01 -4.17
CA ASP A 254 0.09 11.32 -2.74
C ASP A 254 1.16 10.49 -2.03
N SER A 255 2.17 11.15 -1.47
CA SER A 255 3.35 10.50 -0.89
C SER A 255 3.01 9.69 0.37
N LYS A 256 1.99 10.11 1.15
CA LYS A 256 1.56 9.38 2.34
C LYS A 256 0.85 8.08 1.96
N ALA A 257 -0.06 8.13 0.98
CA ALA A 257 -0.74 6.95 0.45
C ALA A 257 0.26 5.97 -0.19
N LEU A 258 1.26 6.49 -0.93
CA LEU A 258 2.30 5.67 -1.55
C LEU A 258 3.16 4.96 -0.50
N LYS A 259 3.66 5.70 0.52
CA LYS A 259 4.42 5.15 1.65
C LYS A 259 3.63 4.03 2.33
N GLU A 260 2.36 4.29 2.65
CA GLU A 260 1.49 3.35 3.32
C GLU A 260 1.28 2.06 2.51
N ALA A 261 1.01 2.18 1.20
CA ALA A 261 0.81 1.03 0.33
C ALA A 261 2.07 0.16 0.21
N VAL A 262 3.26 0.77 0.12
CA VAL A 262 4.54 0.03 0.11
C VAL A 262 4.75 -0.71 1.41
N ILE A 263 4.62 -0.02 2.56
CA ILE A 263 4.82 -0.64 3.87
C ILE A 263 3.83 -1.79 4.07
N ASN A 264 2.55 -1.58 3.75
CA ASN A 264 1.53 -2.61 3.86
C ASN A 264 1.85 -3.83 2.98
N ALA A 265 2.35 -3.61 1.76
CA ALA A 265 2.80 -4.70 0.90
C ALA A 265 3.95 -5.50 1.52
N MET A 266 4.89 -4.85 2.23
CA MET A 266 6.02 -5.52 2.88
C MET A 266 5.58 -6.30 4.12
N VAL A 267 4.82 -5.67 5.04
CA VAL A 267 4.50 -6.31 6.33
C VAL A 267 3.34 -7.29 6.26
N HIS A 268 2.45 -7.17 5.28
CA HIS A 268 1.27 -8.04 5.13
C HIS A 268 1.41 -9.11 4.03
N SER A 269 2.52 -9.13 3.29
CA SER A 269 2.76 -10.17 2.28
C SER A 269 2.80 -11.57 2.92
N ASP A 270 2.28 -12.54 2.20
CA ASP A 270 2.38 -13.95 2.55
C ASP A 270 3.71 -14.51 2.03
N TYR A 271 4.73 -14.45 2.87
CA TYR A 271 6.06 -14.94 2.54
C TYR A 271 6.18 -16.49 2.54
N THR A 272 5.10 -17.21 2.84
CA THR A 272 5.04 -18.67 2.66
C THR A 272 4.78 -19.02 1.18
N LEU A 273 4.31 -18.05 0.40
CA LEU A 273 4.20 -18.20 -1.05
C LEU A 273 5.57 -17.95 -1.71
N THR A 274 5.75 -18.47 -2.89
CA THR A 274 6.97 -18.21 -3.71
C THR A 274 7.03 -16.80 -4.28
N THR A 275 5.98 -15.99 -4.05
CA THR A 275 5.83 -14.63 -4.59
C THR A 275 6.13 -13.60 -3.53
N THR A 276 6.94 -12.62 -3.88
CA THR A 276 7.32 -11.48 -3.05
C THR A 276 6.63 -10.20 -3.55
N PRO A 277 6.59 -9.12 -2.76
CA PRO A 277 6.07 -7.85 -3.22
C PRO A 277 6.75 -7.37 -4.51
N ILE A 278 5.96 -6.83 -5.42
CA ILE A 278 6.43 -6.22 -6.66
C ILE A 278 5.84 -4.83 -6.82
N ILE A 279 6.68 -3.88 -7.21
CA ILE A 279 6.30 -2.51 -7.51
C ILE A 279 6.48 -2.29 -9.02
N GLU A 280 5.44 -1.85 -9.70
CA GLU A 280 5.41 -1.67 -11.15
C GLU A 280 5.06 -0.22 -11.49
N LEU A 281 5.97 0.47 -12.18
CA LEU A 281 5.80 1.84 -12.64
C LEU A 281 5.41 1.83 -14.12
N TYR A 282 4.26 2.40 -14.43
CA TYR A 282 3.77 2.60 -15.79
C TYR A 282 3.82 4.10 -16.15
N SER A 283 3.52 4.44 -17.39
CA SER A 283 3.47 5.85 -17.81
C SER A 283 2.31 6.65 -17.21
N ASP A 284 1.28 5.98 -16.67
CA ASP A 284 0.04 6.57 -16.16
C ASP A 284 -0.27 6.24 -14.69
N ARG A 285 0.46 5.31 -14.06
CA ARG A 285 0.19 4.82 -12.71
C ARG A 285 1.36 4.07 -12.09
N ILE A 286 1.29 3.87 -10.78
CA ILE A 286 2.09 2.87 -10.06
C ILE A 286 1.16 1.77 -9.56
N GLU A 287 1.59 0.50 -9.68
CA GLU A 287 0.94 -0.66 -9.10
C GLU A 287 1.85 -1.32 -8.07
N ILE A 288 1.32 -1.62 -6.89
CA ILE A 288 2.01 -2.34 -5.81
C ILE A 288 1.21 -3.60 -5.55
N THR A 289 1.84 -4.77 -5.77
CA THR A 289 1.20 -6.07 -5.60
C THR A 289 1.92 -6.86 -4.51
N SER A 290 1.18 -7.35 -3.53
CA SER A 290 1.67 -8.23 -2.45
C SER A 290 1.09 -9.64 -2.59
N GLY A 291 1.86 -10.64 -2.16
CA GLY A 291 1.40 -12.03 -2.08
C GLY A 291 0.39 -12.24 -0.95
N GLY A 292 -0.56 -13.14 -1.17
CA GLY A 292 -1.68 -13.41 -0.27
C GLY A 292 -2.86 -12.49 -0.48
N GLY A 293 -4.06 -13.05 -0.58
CA GLY A 293 -5.32 -12.31 -0.56
C GLY A 293 -5.60 -11.74 0.83
N LEU A 294 -6.82 -11.31 1.08
CA LEU A 294 -7.24 -10.90 2.42
C LEU A 294 -7.04 -12.02 3.45
N PRO A 295 -6.63 -11.71 4.68
CA PRO A 295 -6.58 -12.69 5.75
C PRO A 295 -7.92 -13.38 5.93
N GLN A 296 -7.89 -14.66 6.31
CA GLN A 296 -9.10 -15.44 6.54
C GLN A 296 -9.99 -14.77 7.60
N GLY A 297 -11.25 -14.56 7.30
CA GLY A 297 -12.22 -13.93 8.19
C GLY A 297 -12.30 -12.40 8.08
N LEU A 298 -11.54 -11.78 7.17
CA LEU A 298 -11.65 -10.35 6.84
C LEU A 298 -12.32 -10.19 5.47
N SER A 299 -13.49 -9.55 5.43
CA SER A 299 -14.17 -9.20 4.17
C SER A 299 -13.54 -7.96 3.51
N GLN A 300 -13.87 -7.74 2.23
CA GLN A 300 -13.40 -6.54 1.52
C GLN A 300 -13.98 -5.27 2.12
N GLU A 301 -15.24 -5.32 2.55
CA GLU A 301 -15.94 -4.21 3.19
C GLU A 301 -15.26 -3.83 4.50
N GLU A 302 -14.99 -4.83 5.36
CA GLU A 302 -14.30 -4.63 6.65
C GLU A 302 -12.89 -4.07 6.45
N PHE A 303 -12.15 -4.57 5.43
CA PHE A 303 -10.83 -4.03 5.08
C PHE A 303 -10.90 -2.55 4.70
N LEU A 304 -11.88 -2.17 3.85
CA LEU A 304 -12.07 -0.79 3.41
C LEU A 304 -12.56 0.15 4.54
N GLU A 305 -13.16 -0.41 5.60
CA GLU A 305 -13.48 0.32 6.83
C GLU A 305 -12.30 0.44 7.80
N GLY A 306 -11.13 -0.08 7.43
CA GLY A 306 -9.92 -0.01 8.26
C GLY A 306 -9.86 -1.07 9.36
N VAL A 307 -10.65 -2.15 9.24
CA VAL A 307 -10.50 -3.30 10.15
C VAL A 307 -9.14 -3.94 9.91
N THR A 308 -8.40 -4.17 11.00
CA THR A 308 -7.05 -4.71 10.93
C THR A 308 -6.99 -6.18 11.31
N ALA A 309 -6.43 -6.99 10.43
CA ALA A 309 -6.10 -8.38 10.67
C ALA A 309 -4.66 -8.64 10.21
N PRO A 310 -3.65 -8.35 11.04
CA PRO A 310 -2.25 -8.42 10.63
C PRO A 310 -1.82 -9.86 10.35
N ARG A 311 -1.22 -10.10 9.18
CA ARG A 311 -0.67 -11.41 8.82
C ARG A 311 0.63 -11.70 9.58
N ASN A 312 1.54 -10.72 9.62
CA ASN A 312 2.89 -10.84 10.19
C ASN A 312 3.08 -9.81 11.31
N LYS A 313 2.52 -10.09 12.48
CA LYS A 313 2.52 -9.16 13.62
C LYS A 313 3.93 -8.80 14.13
N GLU A 314 4.88 -9.72 14.04
CA GLU A 314 6.27 -9.51 14.43
C GLU A 314 6.94 -8.48 13.50
N LEU A 315 6.70 -8.56 12.19
CA LEU A 315 7.20 -7.58 11.23
C LEU A 315 6.56 -6.20 11.48
N ILE A 316 5.25 -6.15 11.71
CA ILE A 316 4.56 -4.89 12.02
C ILE A 316 5.18 -4.22 13.24
N ARG A 317 5.44 -5.00 14.30
CA ARG A 317 6.09 -4.48 15.49
C ARG A 317 7.47 -3.90 15.18
N VAL A 318 8.33 -4.65 14.47
CA VAL A 318 9.67 -4.19 14.12
C VAL A 318 9.62 -2.92 13.27
N PHE A 319 8.71 -2.86 12.28
CA PHE A 319 8.51 -1.67 11.45
C PHE A 319 7.99 -0.46 12.24
N LYS A 320 7.18 -0.71 13.30
CA LYS A 320 6.74 0.34 14.23
C LYS A 320 7.87 0.81 15.13
N ASP A 321 8.68 -0.10 15.66
CA ASP A 321 9.83 0.24 16.52
C ASP A 321 10.83 1.15 15.77
N VAL A 322 10.91 1.04 14.43
CA VAL A 322 11.80 1.87 13.59
C VAL A 322 11.07 3.03 12.86
N ASP A 323 9.93 3.46 13.37
CA ASP A 323 9.11 4.61 12.89
C ASP A 323 8.69 4.54 11.40
N LEU A 324 8.64 3.34 10.81
CA LEU A 324 8.07 3.17 9.48
C LEU A 324 6.54 3.10 9.53
N ILE A 325 5.96 2.53 10.59
CA ILE A 325 4.52 2.49 10.86
C ILE A 325 4.22 3.40 12.04
N GLU A 326 3.30 4.35 11.86
CA GLU A 326 2.89 5.29 12.91
C GLU A 326 1.82 4.70 13.84
N ASN A 327 0.64 4.35 13.29
CA ASN A 327 -0.49 3.82 14.07
C ASN A 327 -1.12 2.62 13.38
N ILE A 328 -1.47 1.60 14.15
CA ILE A 328 -2.19 0.41 13.67
C ILE A 328 -3.64 0.80 13.32
N GLY A 329 -4.14 0.35 12.16
CA GLY A 329 -5.54 0.52 11.77
C GLY A 329 -5.87 1.79 11.01
N SER A 330 -4.91 2.71 10.80
CA SER A 330 -5.14 3.94 10.01
C SER A 330 -4.64 3.84 8.57
N GLY A 331 -3.90 2.81 8.21
CA GLY A 331 -3.19 2.72 6.92
C GLY A 331 -4.11 2.73 5.71
N VAL A 332 -5.10 1.85 5.69
CA VAL A 332 -6.09 1.78 4.59
C VAL A 332 -6.87 3.09 4.48
N LEU A 333 -7.26 3.67 5.62
CA LEU A 333 -8.01 4.92 5.65
C LEU A 333 -7.17 6.08 5.09
N ARG A 334 -5.86 6.15 5.37
CA ARG A 334 -4.95 7.15 4.77
C ARG A 334 -4.88 7.04 3.24
N ILE A 335 -4.91 5.82 2.70
CA ILE A 335 -4.98 5.63 1.25
C ILE A 335 -6.33 6.12 0.72
N LEU A 336 -7.42 5.81 1.41
CA LEU A 336 -8.78 6.19 1.02
C LEU A 336 -9.07 7.70 1.19
N ASP A 337 -8.30 8.43 2.01
CA ASP A 337 -8.35 9.90 2.07
C ASP A 337 -7.88 10.56 0.77
N ALA A 338 -6.95 9.92 0.06
CA ALA A 338 -6.36 10.47 -1.17
C ALA A 338 -6.90 9.81 -2.45
N TYR A 339 -7.39 8.57 -2.37
CA TYR A 339 -7.82 7.77 -3.52
C TYR A 339 -9.15 7.06 -3.24
N ASP A 340 -9.93 6.85 -4.30
CA ASP A 340 -11.15 6.05 -4.25
C ASP A 340 -10.84 4.57 -4.00
N LYS A 341 -11.78 3.85 -3.39
CA LYS A 341 -11.66 2.41 -3.09
C LYS A 341 -11.33 1.52 -4.30
N SER A 342 -11.59 1.99 -5.51
CA SER A 342 -11.22 1.29 -6.75
C SER A 342 -9.71 1.19 -6.98
N CYS A 343 -8.89 1.91 -6.19
CA CYS A 343 -7.44 1.73 -6.18
C CYS A 343 -7.01 0.35 -5.67
N PHE A 344 -7.87 -0.33 -4.88
CA PHE A 344 -7.64 -1.69 -4.40
C PHE A 344 -8.22 -2.72 -5.34
N LYS A 345 -7.41 -3.71 -5.73
CA LYS A 345 -7.84 -4.89 -6.47
C LYS A 345 -7.59 -6.15 -5.65
N PHE A 346 -8.67 -6.74 -5.17
CA PHE A 346 -8.63 -7.97 -4.40
C PHE A 346 -8.64 -9.18 -5.33
N MET A 347 -7.73 -10.12 -5.09
CA MET A 347 -7.61 -11.39 -5.81
C MET A 347 -7.40 -12.51 -4.77
N ASP A 348 -7.67 -13.76 -5.14
CA ASP A 348 -7.60 -14.90 -4.21
C ASP A 348 -6.21 -15.04 -3.54
N HIS A 349 -5.14 -14.77 -4.31
CA HIS A 349 -3.77 -14.94 -3.85
C HIS A 349 -2.93 -13.67 -3.87
N PHE A 350 -3.52 -12.52 -4.20
CA PHE A 350 -2.82 -11.24 -4.28
C PHE A 350 -3.71 -10.09 -3.88
N LEU A 351 -3.10 -9.08 -3.28
CA LEU A 351 -3.69 -7.75 -3.15
C LEU A 351 -2.87 -6.78 -3.98
N ARG A 352 -3.55 -5.98 -4.82
CA ARG A 352 -2.91 -4.93 -5.60
C ARG A 352 -3.50 -3.57 -5.24
N VAL A 353 -2.62 -2.59 -5.07
CA VAL A 353 -2.96 -1.17 -4.95
C VAL A 353 -2.45 -0.45 -6.19
N SER A 354 -3.29 0.36 -6.82
CA SER A 354 -2.97 1.09 -8.05
C SER A 354 -3.24 2.58 -7.88
N PHE A 355 -2.21 3.41 -8.03
CA PHE A 355 -2.29 4.85 -7.95
C PHE A 355 -2.11 5.46 -9.34
N LYS A 356 -3.19 6.02 -9.88
CA LYS A 356 -3.12 6.81 -11.12
C LYS A 356 -2.40 8.14 -10.86
N TYR A 357 -1.59 8.56 -11.82
CA TYR A 357 -0.91 9.84 -11.75
C TYR A 357 -1.92 10.98 -11.86
N LYS A 358 -1.75 11.99 -11.01
CA LYS A 358 -2.46 13.24 -11.13
C LYS A 358 -1.93 14.00 -12.35
N GLU A 359 -2.82 14.54 -13.15
CA GLU A 359 -2.44 15.45 -14.23
C GLU A 359 -1.80 16.71 -13.64
N ASN A 360 -0.89 17.34 -14.41
CA ASN A 360 -0.29 18.61 -13.98
C ASN A 360 -1.39 19.70 -13.87
N PRO A 361 -1.77 20.12 -12.66
CA PRO A 361 -2.87 21.09 -12.50
C PRO A 361 -2.47 22.51 -12.95
N PHE A 362 -1.20 22.72 -13.28
CA PHE A 362 -0.62 23.98 -13.74
C PHE A 362 -0.35 24.01 -15.24
N ASP A 363 -0.63 22.92 -15.97
CA ASP A 363 -0.61 22.93 -17.41
C ASP A 363 -1.73 23.85 -17.89
N TYR A 364 -1.32 25.06 -18.22
CA TYR A 364 -2.20 26.00 -18.89
C TYR A 364 -2.45 25.49 -20.30
N ASP A 365 -3.71 25.26 -20.60
CA ASP A 365 -4.17 25.32 -21.96
C ASP A 365 -3.87 26.75 -22.48
N ASP A 366 -2.73 26.92 -23.19
CA ASP A 366 -2.34 28.20 -23.81
C ASP A 366 -3.42 28.74 -24.75
N THR A 367 -4.49 27.97 -24.98
CA THR A 367 -5.69 28.43 -25.71
C THR A 367 -6.57 29.40 -24.90
N ALA A 368 -6.38 29.53 -23.57
CA ALA A 368 -7.15 30.46 -22.73
C ALA A 368 -6.65 31.92 -22.81
N LYS A 369 -5.38 32.16 -23.17
CA LYS A 369 -4.81 33.53 -23.28
C LYS A 369 -5.23 34.29 -24.55
N ILE A 370 -5.84 33.62 -25.53
CA ILE A 370 -6.33 34.26 -26.75
C ILE A 370 -7.81 34.76 -26.61
N LYS A 371 -8.48 34.46 -25.48
CA LYS A 371 -9.91 34.81 -25.29
C LYS A 371 -10.19 36.14 -24.61
N SER A 372 -9.20 36.93 -24.21
CA SER A 372 -9.46 38.26 -23.60
C SER A 372 -9.39 39.44 -24.56
N SER A 373 -9.22 39.23 -25.85
CA SER A 373 -9.34 40.30 -26.85
C SER A 373 -10.01 39.79 -28.12
N LYS A 374 -11.31 39.66 -28.10
CA LYS A 374 -12.31 39.94 -29.16
C LYS A 374 -13.60 39.17 -28.89
N LEU A 375 -14.59 39.93 -28.49
CA LEU A 375 -16.01 39.57 -28.58
C LEU A 375 -16.35 39.29 -30.05
N GLY A 376 -16.87 38.10 -30.33
CA GLY A 376 -17.53 37.80 -31.59
C GLY A 376 -17.11 36.52 -32.29
N SER A 377 -18.09 35.60 -32.31
CA SER A 377 -18.26 34.43 -33.21
C SER A 377 -17.80 33.06 -32.72
N LYS A 378 -18.80 32.17 -32.61
CA LYS A 378 -18.74 30.72 -32.41
C LYS A 378 -17.73 30.03 -33.33
N LYS A 379 -16.77 29.28 -32.78
CA LYS A 379 -16.06 28.25 -33.51
C LYS A 379 -15.73 27.04 -32.60
N SER A 380 -16.01 25.87 -33.13
CA SER A 380 -15.75 24.54 -32.60
C SER A 380 -14.30 24.31 -32.14
N SER A 381 -14.14 23.63 -31.03
CA SER A 381 -12.85 23.22 -30.43
C SER A 381 -12.06 22.30 -31.38
N LYS A 382 -10.88 22.75 -31.80
CA LYS A 382 -9.88 21.90 -32.48
C LYS A 382 -9.03 21.21 -31.43
N LEU A 383 -8.99 19.87 -31.45
CA LEU A 383 -8.02 19.09 -30.70
C LEU A 383 -6.59 19.40 -31.21
N ALA A 384 -5.64 19.58 -30.30
CA ALA A 384 -4.22 19.68 -30.63
C ALA A 384 -3.75 18.34 -31.20
N VAL A 385 -3.26 18.33 -32.44
CA VAL A 385 -2.83 17.11 -33.13
C VAL A 385 -1.38 16.82 -32.78
N SER A 386 -1.09 15.69 -32.14
CA SER A 386 0.29 15.22 -31.92
C SER A 386 0.80 14.40 -33.10
N GLU A 387 2.13 14.45 -33.35
CA GLU A 387 2.78 13.61 -34.39
C GLU A 387 2.46 12.12 -34.16
N GLN A 388 2.43 11.70 -32.91
CA GLN A 388 2.21 10.30 -32.51
C GLN A 388 0.80 9.79 -32.82
N GLN A 389 -0.22 10.66 -32.68
CA GLN A 389 -1.60 10.32 -33.07
C GLN A 389 -1.77 10.18 -34.57
N ILE A 390 -1.05 10.98 -35.38
CA ILE A 390 -1.05 10.84 -36.84
C ILE A 390 -0.39 9.52 -37.27
N LEU A 391 0.76 9.18 -36.66
CA LEU A 391 1.48 7.95 -36.95
C LEU A 391 0.65 6.71 -36.55
N GLU A 392 -0.07 6.77 -35.44
CA GLU A 392 -0.96 5.70 -35.00
C GLU A 392 -2.15 5.51 -35.97
N LEU A 393 -2.79 6.58 -36.37
CA LEU A 393 -3.88 6.56 -37.35
C LEU A 393 -3.42 6.01 -38.72
N CYS A 394 -2.20 6.35 -39.12
CA CYS A 394 -1.58 5.93 -40.39
C CYS A 394 -0.87 4.55 -40.32
N ARG A 395 -1.03 3.76 -39.25
CA ARG A 395 -0.62 2.34 -39.26
C ARG A 395 -1.28 1.53 -40.41
N THR A 396 -2.47 1.97 -40.78
CA THR A 396 -3.15 1.53 -42.03
C THR A 396 -3.19 2.69 -43.02
N GLU A 397 -3.20 2.40 -44.30
CA GLU A 397 -3.21 3.41 -45.36
C GLU A 397 -4.40 4.36 -45.22
N LYS A 398 -4.16 5.66 -45.09
CA LYS A 398 -5.16 6.72 -44.94
C LYS A 398 -4.95 7.82 -45.95
N SER A 399 -6.03 8.29 -46.57
CA SER A 399 -5.99 9.47 -47.44
C SER A 399 -5.85 10.74 -46.60
N LEU A 400 -5.35 11.82 -47.18
CA LEU A 400 -5.22 13.10 -46.51
C LEU A 400 -6.56 13.62 -45.99
N LYS A 401 -7.64 13.32 -46.70
CA LYS A 401 -9.00 13.71 -46.31
C LYS A 401 -9.46 12.96 -45.05
N GLU A 402 -9.28 11.65 -44.98
CA GLU A 402 -9.61 10.84 -43.82
C GLU A 402 -8.82 11.29 -42.59
N ILE A 403 -7.52 11.61 -42.73
CA ILE A 403 -6.68 12.10 -41.63
C ILE A 403 -7.18 13.45 -41.14
N THR A 404 -7.48 14.39 -42.04
CA THR A 404 -7.97 15.75 -41.65
C THR A 404 -9.35 15.71 -41.04
N GLU A 405 -10.24 14.86 -41.53
CA GLU A 405 -11.58 14.65 -40.98
C GLU A 405 -11.54 14.08 -39.57
N TYR A 406 -10.66 13.07 -39.34
CA TYR A 406 -10.46 12.47 -38.03
C TYR A 406 -10.03 13.49 -36.97
N PHE A 407 -9.15 14.44 -37.33
CA PHE A 407 -8.71 15.51 -36.44
C PHE A 407 -9.59 16.76 -36.47
N GLY A 408 -10.70 16.76 -37.20
CA GLY A 408 -11.65 17.85 -37.27
C GLY A 408 -11.12 19.12 -37.99
N TYR A 409 -10.10 18.95 -38.87
CA TYR A 409 -9.53 20.08 -39.64
C TYR A 409 -10.31 20.31 -40.95
N LYS A 410 -10.75 21.56 -41.18
CA LYS A 410 -11.43 21.95 -42.41
C LYS A 410 -10.47 22.32 -43.54
N ASP A 411 -9.27 22.82 -43.20
CA ASP A 411 -8.25 23.22 -44.13
C ASP A 411 -7.22 22.09 -44.34
N VAL A 412 -7.47 21.30 -45.36
CA VAL A 412 -6.65 20.13 -45.73
C VAL A 412 -5.23 20.53 -46.12
N TYR A 413 -5.06 21.67 -46.81
CA TYR A 413 -3.76 22.14 -47.28
C TYR A 413 -2.88 22.61 -46.11
N LYS A 414 -3.46 23.36 -45.17
CA LYS A 414 -2.78 23.83 -43.98
C LYS A 414 -2.39 22.67 -43.07
N PHE A 415 -3.25 21.65 -42.95
CA PHE A 415 -2.95 20.44 -42.16
C PHE A 415 -1.78 19.66 -42.79
N LYS A 416 -1.78 19.48 -44.10
CA LYS A 416 -0.70 18.82 -44.82
C LYS A 416 0.65 19.49 -44.58
N ASN A 417 0.72 20.81 -44.69
CA ASN A 417 1.97 21.55 -44.49
C ASN A 417 2.47 21.55 -43.06
N ASN A 418 1.55 21.62 -42.09
CA ASN A 418 1.92 21.72 -40.69
C ASN A 418 2.35 20.38 -40.08
N TYR A 419 1.80 19.27 -40.57
CA TYR A 419 1.96 17.96 -39.95
C TYR A 419 2.48 16.90 -40.91
N ILE A 420 1.83 16.66 -42.05
CA ILE A 420 2.15 15.54 -42.93
C ILE A 420 3.50 15.73 -43.60
N ASN A 421 3.79 16.90 -44.15
CA ASN A 421 5.07 17.16 -44.79
C ASN A 421 6.24 17.01 -43.86
N LYS A 422 6.10 17.46 -42.59
CA LYS A 422 7.13 17.30 -41.56
C LYS A 422 7.41 15.82 -41.22
N LEU A 423 6.36 14.98 -41.21
CA LEU A 423 6.50 13.55 -40.94
C LEU A 423 7.10 12.81 -42.17
N LEU A 424 6.83 13.28 -43.37
CA LEU A 424 7.49 12.77 -44.59
C LEU A 424 8.98 13.15 -44.63
N GLU A 425 9.32 14.41 -44.27
CA GLU A 425 10.72 14.88 -44.18
C GLU A 425 11.53 14.17 -43.07
N LYS A 426 10.85 13.69 -42.04
CA LYS A 426 11.47 12.90 -40.95
C LYS A 426 11.50 11.39 -41.22
N ASP A 427 11.12 10.92 -42.40
CA ASP A 427 11.00 9.50 -42.75
C ASP A 427 10.13 8.69 -41.78
N LYS A 428 9.13 9.32 -41.16
CA LYS A 428 8.17 8.65 -40.27
C LYS A 428 6.89 8.21 -40.98
N LEU A 429 6.52 8.90 -42.07
CA LEU A 429 5.44 8.55 -42.97
C LEU A 429 5.99 8.35 -44.38
N GLN A 430 5.32 7.48 -45.15
CA GLN A 430 5.57 7.36 -46.57
C GLN A 430 4.29 7.52 -47.38
N MET A 431 4.44 7.95 -48.61
CA MET A 431 3.39 8.05 -49.62
C MET A 431 3.20 6.69 -50.30
N THR A 432 1.96 6.24 -50.49
CA THR A 432 1.68 4.99 -51.22
C THR A 432 1.92 5.09 -52.71
N ILE A 433 1.89 6.31 -53.26
CA ILE A 433 2.18 6.59 -54.70
C ILE A 433 3.19 7.75 -54.75
N PRO A 434 4.50 7.49 -54.46
CA PRO A 434 5.50 8.57 -54.34
C PRO A 434 5.79 9.22 -55.74
N ASP A 435 5.69 8.49 -56.82
CA ASP A 435 5.92 9.00 -58.19
C ASP A 435 4.84 9.96 -58.67
N ARG A 436 3.68 9.99 -58.00
CA ARG A 436 2.56 10.87 -58.31
C ARG A 436 1.99 11.54 -57.02
N PRO A 437 2.74 12.44 -56.38
CA PRO A 437 2.37 13.00 -55.06
C PRO A 437 1.02 13.77 -55.02
N LYS A 438 0.52 14.21 -56.18
CA LYS A 438 -0.75 14.93 -56.37
C LYS A 438 -1.90 14.00 -56.78
N SER A 439 -1.70 12.67 -56.83
CA SER A 439 -2.75 11.73 -57.15
C SER A 439 -3.96 11.84 -56.22
N LYS A 440 -5.16 11.76 -56.77
CA LYS A 440 -6.41 11.72 -55.97
C LYS A 440 -6.50 10.49 -55.07
N ASN A 441 -5.76 9.40 -55.43
CA ASN A 441 -5.69 8.12 -54.70
C ASN A 441 -4.49 8.05 -53.74
N GLN A 442 -3.76 9.18 -53.53
CA GLN A 442 -2.61 9.21 -52.63
C GLN A 442 -3.05 8.94 -51.19
N LYS A 443 -2.41 7.97 -50.56
CA LYS A 443 -2.55 7.67 -49.13
C LYS A 443 -1.19 7.77 -48.45
N TYR A 444 -1.25 7.79 -47.10
CA TYR A 444 -0.08 7.87 -46.24
C TYR A 444 -0.09 6.69 -45.27
N VAL A 445 1.09 6.11 -45.01
CA VAL A 445 1.29 5.00 -44.09
C VAL A 445 2.54 5.23 -43.25
N THR A 446 2.50 4.82 -41.99
CA THR A 446 3.62 4.93 -41.07
C THR A 446 4.73 3.96 -41.42
N ILE A 447 5.96 4.45 -41.46
CA ILE A 447 7.15 3.61 -41.64
C ILE A 447 7.45 2.95 -40.31
N LEU A 448 7.17 1.64 -40.20
CA LEU A 448 7.61 0.82 -39.09
C LEU A 448 9.12 0.64 -39.22
N GLN A 449 9.93 1.33 -38.44
CA GLN A 449 11.36 1.04 -38.34
C GLN A 449 11.51 -0.41 -37.87
N LYS A 450 11.99 -1.27 -38.79
CA LYS A 450 12.51 -2.59 -38.43
C LYS A 450 13.74 -2.38 -37.56
N LYS A 451 13.57 -2.31 -36.24
CA LYS A 451 14.68 -2.57 -35.33
C LYS A 451 15.04 -4.05 -35.44
N ILE A 452 16.12 -4.28 -36.17
CA ILE A 452 17.13 -5.37 -36.06
C ILE A 452 16.65 -6.54 -35.19
N ILE A 453 16.06 -7.54 -35.85
CA ILE A 453 16.09 -8.93 -35.41
C ILE A 453 17.41 -9.53 -35.92
N TYR A 454 18.49 -9.31 -35.18
CA TYR A 454 19.70 -10.11 -35.27
C TYR A 454 20.26 -10.21 -33.85
N ALA A 455 19.87 -11.26 -33.13
CA ALA A 455 20.64 -11.95 -32.10
C ALA A 455 19.75 -12.94 -31.32
N ILE A 456 19.29 -14.01 -31.97
CA ILE A 456 19.00 -15.29 -31.31
C ILE A 456 19.01 -16.35 -32.41
N ILE A 457 20.18 -16.77 -32.86
CA ILE A 457 20.51 -18.09 -33.36
C ILE A 457 22.02 -18.21 -33.11
N PHE A 458 22.39 -18.85 -32.04
CA PHE A 458 23.58 -19.62 -31.78
C PHE A 458 23.74 -19.79 -30.28
N ILE A 459 23.24 -20.89 -29.77
CA ILE A 459 23.85 -21.77 -28.76
C ILE A 459 22.89 -22.97 -28.63
N GLU A 460 23.02 -23.89 -29.57
CA GLU A 460 22.93 -25.32 -29.35
C GLU A 460 24.32 -25.85 -29.63
N TRP A 461 25.03 -26.24 -28.61
CA TRP A 461 25.99 -27.34 -28.45
C TRP A 461 26.35 -27.46 -26.99
#